data_0c9042029935f4a75c5f35585410bb6e
#
_entry.id   0c9042029935f4a75c5f35585410bb6e
#
_cell.length_a   1.000
_cell.length_b   1.000
_cell.length_c   1.000
_cell.angle_alpha   90.00
_cell.angle_beta   90.00
_cell.angle_gamma   90.00
#
_symmetry.space_group_name_H-M   'P 1'
#
loop_
_entity.id
_entity.type
_entity.pdbx_description
1 polymer ?
#
loop_
_entity_poly.entity_id
_entity_poly.type
_entity_poly.pdbx_seq_one_letter_code
_entity_poly.pdbx_strand_id
1 'polypeptide(L)'
;MKYNKVVDDLIIKDKDLFKEHVKRIAKSIIDEIPYIRYGQAVFNYVDEKYKVARIAQFNYGIDCFYDDTKVEPFLDKCYELIKTVNKDD
;
A
#
# COMPACT_ATOMS: atom_id res chain seq x y z
N MET A 1 3.61 -6.78 17.90
CA MET A 1 2.30 -7.34 17.57
C MET A 1 2.43 -8.38 16.48
N LYS A 2 1.77 -9.49 16.66
CA LYS A 2 1.89 -10.55 15.68
C LYS A 2 1.07 -10.26 14.43
N TYR A 3 1.66 -10.55 13.32
CA TYR A 3 1.07 -10.47 12.01
C TYR A 3 0.03 -11.58 11.86
N ASN A 4 -1.18 -11.24 11.42
CA ASN A 4 -2.21 -12.24 11.18
C ASN A 4 -2.17 -12.66 9.71
N LYS A 5 -1.46 -13.74 9.44
CA LYS A 5 -1.22 -14.20 8.09
C LYS A 5 -2.50 -14.54 7.34
N VAL A 6 -3.49 -15.11 8.03
CA VAL A 6 -4.74 -15.49 7.39
C VAL A 6 -5.48 -14.27 6.86
N VAL A 7 -5.59 -13.23 7.68
CA VAL A 7 -6.25 -11.99 7.28
C VAL A 7 -5.50 -11.33 6.13
N ASP A 8 -4.17 -11.29 6.21
CA ASP A 8 -3.37 -10.68 5.16
C ASP A 8 -3.46 -11.46 3.85
N ASP A 9 -3.50 -12.79 3.92
CA ASP A 9 -3.68 -13.61 2.72
C ASP A 9 -5.02 -13.32 2.04
N LEU A 10 -6.07 -13.11 2.82
CA LEU A 10 -7.38 -12.76 2.26
C LEU A 10 -7.35 -11.38 1.60
N ILE A 11 -6.67 -10.43 2.23
CA ILE A 11 -6.56 -9.07 1.70
C ILE A 11 -5.83 -9.05 0.37
N ILE A 12 -4.73 -9.78 0.25
CA ILE A 12 -3.94 -9.75 -0.98
C ILE A 12 -4.49 -10.66 -2.08
N LYS A 13 -5.55 -11.41 -1.84
CA LYS A 13 -6.19 -12.19 -2.89
C LYS A 13 -7.12 -11.36 -3.77
N ASP A 14 -7.59 -10.24 -3.26
CA ASP A 14 -8.54 -9.39 -3.94
C ASP A 14 -8.01 -7.96 -3.98
N LYS A 15 -7.84 -7.44 -5.20
CA LYS A 15 -7.28 -6.10 -5.38
C LYS A 15 -8.13 -5.05 -4.66
N ASP A 16 -9.44 -5.14 -4.75
CA ASP A 16 -10.33 -4.16 -4.13
C ASP A 16 -10.22 -4.20 -2.61
N LEU A 17 -10.13 -5.40 -2.03
CA LEU A 17 -9.95 -5.53 -0.60
C LEU A 17 -8.61 -4.95 -0.15
N PHE A 18 -7.56 -5.22 -0.92
CA PHE A 18 -6.25 -4.67 -0.65
C PHE A 18 -6.28 -3.13 -0.65
N LYS A 19 -6.86 -2.55 -1.69
CA LYS A 19 -6.92 -1.10 -1.83
C LYS A 19 -7.75 -0.48 -0.69
N GLU A 20 -8.90 -1.07 -0.39
CA GLU A 20 -9.76 -0.58 0.69
C GLU A 20 -9.04 -0.64 2.03
N HIS A 21 -8.31 -1.73 2.28
CA HIS A 21 -7.58 -1.90 3.53
C HIS A 21 -6.51 -0.82 3.68
N VAL A 22 -5.70 -0.63 2.64
CA VAL A 22 -4.62 0.37 2.69
C VAL A 22 -5.19 1.77 2.90
N LYS A 23 -6.27 2.11 2.18
CA LYS A 23 -6.90 3.41 2.30
C LYS A 23 -7.43 3.66 3.70
N ARG A 24 -8.04 2.63 4.31
CA ARG A 24 -8.57 2.74 5.67
C ARG A 24 -7.46 3.00 6.67
N ILE A 25 -6.36 2.27 6.55
CA ILE A 25 -5.21 2.45 7.44
C ILE A 25 -4.63 3.85 7.25
N ALA A 26 -4.50 4.30 6.01
CA ALA A 26 -3.95 5.62 5.72
C ALA A 26 -4.80 6.73 6.35
N LYS A 27 -6.13 6.60 6.30
CA LYS A 27 -7.02 7.57 6.92
C LYS A 27 -6.86 7.60 8.43
N SER A 28 -6.65 6.43 9.04
CA SER A 28 -6.39 6.36 10.48
C SER A 28 -5.07 7.06 10.83
N ILE A 29 -4.05 6.91 9.99
CA ILE A 29 -2.78 7.57 10.22
C ILE A 29 -2.94 9.09 10.18
N ILE A 30 -3.70 9.60 9.21
CA ILE A 30 -3.94 11.04 9.08
C ILE A 30 -4.68 11.57 10.31
N ASP A 31 -5.61 10.81 10.85
CA ASP A 31 -6.36 11.22 12.04
C ASP A 31 -5.43 11.42 13.24
N GLU A 32 -4.38 10.61 13.34
CA GLU A 32 -3.42 10.73 14.44
C GLU A 32 -2.29 11.69 14.13
N ILE A 33 -1.93 11.82 12.85
CA ILE A 33 -0.83 12.67 12.41
C ILE A 33 -1.34 13.60 11.31
N PRO A 34 -2.06 14.68 11.68
CA PRO A 34 -2.79 15.49 10.69
C PRO A 34 -1.91 16.27 9.72
N TYR A 35 -0.62 16.41 9.99
CA TYR A 35 0.26 17.13 9.10
C TYR A 35 0.83 16.26 7.97
N ILE A 36 0.51 14.96 7.94
CA ILE A 36 0.96 14.08 6.88
C ILE A 36 -0.12 14.02 5.79
N ARG A 37 0.29 13.97 4.52
CA ARG A 37 -0.65 13.89 3.40
C ARG A 37 -1.20 12.48 3.26
N TYR A 38 -2.39 12.38 2.70
CA TYR A 38 -3.03 11.09 2.46
C TYR A 38 -2.15 10.18 1.60
N GLY A 39 -1.65 10.68 0.45
CA GLY A 39 -0.78 9.89 -0.41
C GLY A 39 0.50 9.48 0.28
N GLN A 40 1.04 10.34 1.14
CA GLN A 40 2.24 10.03 1.92
C GLN A 40 1.95 8.90 2.91
N ALA A 41 0.79 8.95 3.57
CA ALA A 41 0.39 7.89 4.50
C ALA A 41 0.23 6.56 3.79
N VAL A 42 -0.38 6.56 2.60
CA VAL A 42 -0.53 5.36 1.78
C VAL A 42 0.84 4.78 1.43
N PHE A 43 1.73 5.63 0.92
CA PHE A 43 3.08 5.21 0.53
C PHE A 43 3.83 4.60 1.72
N ASN A 44 3.83 5.31 2.84
CA ASN A 44 4.58 4.86 4.01
C ASN A 44 4.06 3.54 4.56
N TYR A 45 2.74 3.36 4.58
CA TYR A 45 2.16 2.12 5.05
C TYR A 45 2.55 0.94 4.15
N VAL A 46 2.43 1.12 2.82
CA VAL A 46 2.77 0.06 1.88
C VAL A 46 4.26 -0.25 1.94
N ASP A 47 5.10 0.77 2.09
CA ASP A 47 6.53 0.57 2.19
C ASP A 47 6.88 -0.25 3.44
N GLU A 48 6.28 0.11 4.57
CA GLU A 48 6.57 -0.57 5.83
C GLU A 48 6.02 -2.00 5.86
N LYS A 49 4.79 -2.17 5.39
CA LYS A 49 4.09 -3.45 5.51
C LYS A 49 4.47 -4.44 4.42
N TYR A 50 4.52 -4.00 3.18
CA TYR A 50 4.67 -4.89 2.03
C TYR A 50 6.00 -4.77 1.31
N LYS A 51 6.76 -3.71 1.58
CA LYS A 51 8.11 -3.52 1.04
C LYS A 51 8.15 -3.34 -0.48
N VAL A 52 7.04 -2.93 -1.10
CA VAL A 52 6.99 -2.77 -2.56
C VAL A 52 6.82 -1.32 -3.01
N ALA A 53 6.60 -0.38 -2.07
CA ALA A 53 6.35 1.01 -2.44
C ALA A 53 7.52 1.62 -3.22
N ARG A 54 8.74 1.38 -2.77
CA ARG A 54 9.93 1.92 -3.43
C ARG A 54 10.19 1.28 -4.76
N ILE A 55 9.82 0.02 -4.93
CA ILE A 55 9.93 -0.65 -6.22
C ILE A 55 9.01 0.03 -7.23
N ALA A 56 7.76 0.31 -6.84
CA ALA A 56 6.82 1.01 -7.70
C ALA A 56 7.36 2.39 -8.05
N GLN A 57 7.91 3.11 -7.08
CA GLN A 57 8.43 4.45 -7.26
C GLN A 57 9.64 4.47 -8.20
N PHE A 58 10.65 3.67 -7.90
CA PHE A 58 11.93 3.76 -8.61
C PHE A 58 11.97 2.96 -9.91
N ASN A 59 11.32 1.79 -9.95
CA ASN A 59 11.38 0.94 -11.12
C ASN A 59 10.30 1.25 -12.14
N TYR A 60 9.15 1.78 -11.70
CA TYR A 60 8.00 2.01 -12.57
C TYR A 60 7.57 3.47 -12.63
N GLY A 61 8.19 4.32 -11.83
CA GLY A 61 7.86 5.74 -11.84
C GLY A 61 6.46 6.05 -11.35
N ILE A 62 5.86 5.16 -10.55
CA ILE A 62 4.51 5.34 -10.01
C ILE A 62 4.61 5.61 -8.52
N ASP A 63 4.11 6.77 -8.07
CA ASP A 63 4.33 7.24 -6.72
C ASP A 63 3.19 8.19 -6.33
N CYS A 64 2.71 8.04 -5.11
CA CYS A 64 1.66 8.92 -4.56
C CYS A 64 2.14 9.75 -3.38
N PHE A 65 3.45 9.74 -3.10
CA PHE A 65 3.98 10.39 -1.90
C PHE A 65 3.65 11.88 -1.90
N TYR A 66 3.79 12.55 -3.04
CA TYR A 66 3.56 13.99 -3.17
C TYR A 66 2.26 14.33 -3.90
N ASP A 67 1.48 13.33 -4.33
CA ASP A 67 0.31 13.56 -5.17
C ASP A 67 -0.77 12.53 -4.86
N ASP A 68 -1.81 12.97 -4.14
CA ASP A 68 -2.91 12.09 -3.73
C ASP A 68 -3.67 11.50 -4.92
N THR A 69 -3.65 12.19 -6.07
CA THR A 69 -4.34 11.68 -7.26
C THR A 69 -3.69 10.43 -7.84
N LYS A 70 -2.47 10.11 -7.39
CA LYS A 70 -1.74 8.92 -7.85
C LYS A 70 -1.97 7.70 -6.96
N VAL A 71 -2.79 7.82 -5.92
CA VAL A 71 -3.01 6.70 -4.99
C VAL A 71 -3.57 5.47 -5.71
N GLU A 72 -4.56 5.65 -6.60
CA GLU A 72 -5.16 4.50 -7.28
C GLU A 72 -4.16 3.75 -8.16
N PRO A 73 -3.46 4.41 -9.11
CA PRO A 73 -2.48 3.68 -9.92
C PRO A 73 -1.31 3.14 -9.09
N PHE A 74 -0.93 3.84 -8.02
CA PHE A 74 0.12 3.36 -7.12
C PHE A 74 -0.29 2.04 -6.45
N LEU A 75 -1.52 1.99 -5.91
CA LEU A 75 -2.01 0.78 -5.26
C LEU A 75 -2.19 -0.37 -6.24
N ASP A 76 -2.63 -0.08 -7.46
CA ASP A 76 -2.74 -1.11 -8.50
C ASP A 76 -1.38 -1.75 -8.78
N LYS A 77 -0.34 -0.93 -8.93
CA LYS A 77 1.01 -1.45 -9.18
C LYS A 77 1.55 -2.20 -7.97
N CYS A 78 1.34 -1.68 -6.78
CA CYS A 78 1.80 -2.34 -5.56
C CYS A 78 1.15 -3.71 -5.39
N TYR A 79 -0.14 -3.81 -5.72
CA TYR A 79 -0.83 -5.09 -5.66
C TYR A 79 -0.18 -6.12 -6.59
N GLU A 80 0.11 -5.72 -7.82
CA GLU A 80 0.79 -6.59 -8.78
C GLU A 80 2.15 -7.04 -8.25
N LEU A 81 2.90 -6.11 -7.66
CA LEU A 81 4.22 -6.41 -7.13
C LEU A 81 4.16 -7.38 -5.96
N ILE A 82 3.17 -7.20 -5.08
CA ILE A 82 2.98 -8.12 -3.95
C ILE A 82 2.69 -9.52 -4.45
N LYS A 83 1.81 -9.65 -5.46
CA LYS A 83 1.47 -10.95 -6.02
C LYS A 83 2.70 -11.60 -6.66
N THR A 84 3.53 -10.82 -7.34
CA THR A 84 4.74 -11.33 -7.97
C THR A 84 5.74 -11.80 -6.93
N VAL A 85 5.96 -11.01 -5.88
CA VAL A 85 6.93 -11.37 -4.83
C VAL A 85 6.51 -12.63 -4.10
N ASN A 86 5.21 -12.77 -3.81
CA ASN A 86 4.70 -13.91 -3.04
C ASN A 86 4.51 -15.17 -3.87
N LYS A 87 4.62 -15.05 -5.18
CA LYS A 87 4.36 -16.18 -6.07
C LYS A 87 5.36 -17.32 -5.90
N ASP A 88 6.58 -17.01 -5.52
CA ASP A 88 7.65 -17.99 -5.40
C ASP A 88 7.70 -18.70 -4.05
N ASP A 89 6.83 -18.33 -3.15
CA ASP A 89 6.73 -19.01 -1.85
C ASP A 89 5.87 -20.29 -1.94
#